data_82864ac5437fb6e7d15a5a0df0876608
#
_entry.id   82864ac5437fb6e7d15a5a0df0876608
#
_cell.length_a   1.000
_cell.length_b   1.000
_cell.length_c   1.000
_cell.angle_alpha   90.00
_cell.angle_beta   90.00
_cell.angle_gamma   90.00
#
_symmetry.space_group_name_H-M   'P 1'
#
loop_
_entity.id
_entity.type
_entity.pdbx_description
1 polymer ?
#
loop_
_entity_poly.entity_id
_entity_poly.type
_entity_poly.pdbx_seq_one_letter_code
_entity_poly.pdbx_strand_id
1 'polypeptide(L)'
;MKKKVSLFLTALCCAVGTISASEVDSVQVAEVHGNVTARKQRTDNEEYTRFRLGGYGEAVASFKDYGINRYYGNPNGNTRDHRNTISIPRFVLAMDYKFTPKWILSAEIEFEAGGTGSAMELENSENGEYETEMEKGGEVALEQFHITRLIHPAFNVRAGHMIVPVGLTNAHHEPINFFGTVRPEGETTILPSTWHETGIEFFGTLGKGYATFDYQVLVVAGLNANGFDRNTWIAGGKQGLFEEDNFNSPGYVLRVDYRGVPGLRVGGSFYYCANTAGNSDKPNFYEGQKAPLRIYSGDLQYKNDYVTARANVVYGNLSNSKFISSKNVRLSNNSSYSRVVPVAKNAVSYAGEVGVNLRSIFNHNPKVPVIYPFARYEYYNPQEKGEAGQTMDLRNKVSMWVAGLNWFALPNLVVKADYTTRQIGTGKVFGTGPYTSENEFSIGLAYIGWFFKK
;
A
#
# COMPACT_ATOMS: atom_id res chain seq x y z
N MET A 1 -9.73 30.44 4.00
CA MET A 1 -10.10 29.02 3.90
C MET A 1 -11.60 28.78 3.71
N LYS A 2 -12.52 29.31 4.55
CA LYS A 2 -13.98 29.01 4.47
C LYS A 2 -14.66 29.31 3.10
N LYS A 3 -14.25 30.32 2.35
CA LYS A 3 -14.89 30.67 1.05
C LYS A 3 -14.46 29.80 -0.15
N LYS A 4 -13.23 29.24 -0.16
CA LYS A 4 -12.76 28.41 -1.29
C LYS A 4 -13.23 26.95 -1.19
N VAL A 5 -13.41 26.43 0.02
CA VAL A 5 -13.97 25.09 0.25
C VAL A 5 -15.46 25.04 -0.13
N SER A 6 -16.20 26.12 0.12
CA SER A 6 -17.63 26.22 -0.23
C SER A 6 -17.86 26.13 -1.76
N LEU A 7 -16.97 26.70 -2.57
CA LEU A 7 -17.14 26.69 -4.04
C LEU A 7 -16.89 25.30 -4.65
N PHE A 8 -15.97 24.52 -4.08
CA PHE A 8 -15.66 23.17 -4.56
C PHE A 8 -16.75 22.15 -4.15
N LEU A 9 -17.28 22.29 -2.94
CA LEU A 9 -18.43 21.48 -2.49
C LEU A 9 -19.68 21.76 -3.35
N THR A 10 -19.93 23.02 -3.72
CA THR A 10 -21.10 23.40 -4.54
C THR A 10 -20.99 22.87 -5.97
N ALA A 11 -19.80 22.84 -6.55
CA ALA A 11 -19.58 22.27 -7.88
C ALA A 11 -19.75 20.75 -7.91
N LEU A 12 -19.36 20.04 -6.82
CA LEU A 12 -19.50 18.59 -6.72
C LEU A 12 -20.96 18.17 -6.47
N CYS A 13 -21.74 18.97 -5.73
CA CYS A 13 -23.15 18.71 -5.48
C CYS A 13 -24.06 18.96 -6.69
N CYS A 14 -23.67 19.86 -7.61
CA CYS A 14 -24.49 20.16 -8.81
C CYS A 14 -24.38 19.12 -9.94
N ALA A 15 -23.40 18.22 -9.88
CA ALA A 15 -23.21 17.16 -10.90
C ALA A 15 -24.01 15.88 -10.62
N VAL A 16 -24.70 15.79 -9.47
CA VAL A 16 -25.45 14.58 -9.09
C VAL A 16 -26.92 14.75 -9.44
N GLY A 17 -27.25 14.49 -10.69
CA GLY A 17 -28.65 14.20 -11.09
C GLY A 17 -29.14 12.96 -10.32
N THR A 18 -30.37 12.98 -9.88
CA THR A 18 -31.04 11.89 -9.14
C THR A 18 -31.05 10.60 -9.95
N ILE A 19 -30.05 9.74 -9.72
CA ILE A 19 -30.07 8.36 -10.20
C ILE A 19 -30.81 7.54 -9.15
N SER A 20 -31.98 7.02 -9.56
CA SER A 20 -32.76 6.07 -8.76
C SER A 20 -31.96 4.80 -8.55
N ALA A 21 -31.55 4.53 -7.32
CA ALA A 21 -30.86 3.29 -6.96
C ALA A 21 -31.86 2.15 -6.90
N SER A 22 -31.94 1.37 -8.00
CA SER A 22 -32.54 0.05 -7.96
C SER A 22 -31.61 -0.91 -7.23
N GLU A 23 -32.18 -1.69 -6.31
CA GLU A 23 -31.65 -2.81 -5.55
C GLU A 23 -30.15 -3.07 -5.65
N VAL A 24 -29.42 -2.57 -4.66
CA VAL A 24 -28.05 -2.96 -4.43
C VAL A 24 -28.10 -4.13 -3.44
N ASP A 25 -28.24 -5.34 -3.98
CA ASP A 25 -27.83 -6.54 -3.27
C ASP A 25 -26.41 -6.35 -2.77
N SER A 26 -26.13 -6.84 -1.56
CA SER A 26 -24.83 -6.82 -0.92
C SER A 26 -23.73 -7.22 -1.91
N VAL A 27 -23.18 -6.21 -2.58
CA VAL A 27 -22.19 -6.43 -3.61
C VAL A 27 -21.00 -7.07 -2.94
N GLN A 28 -20.75 -8.28 -3.33
CA GLN A 28 -19.43 -8.82 -3.38
C GLN A 28 -18.60 -7.82 -4.18
N VAL A 29 -18.04 -6.82 -3.49
CA VAL A 29 -16.93 -6.04 -4.01
C VAL A 29 -15.79 -7.04 -4.10
N ALA A 30 -15.78 -7.58 -5.26
CA ALA A 30 -14.93 -8.66 -5.68
C ALA A 30 -13.49 -8.29 -5.40
N GLU A 31 -12.84 -9.15 -4.90
CA GLU A 31 -11.84 -10.01 -5.53
C GLU A 31 -11.47 -9.62 -6.97
N VAL A 32 -11.02 -8.35 -7.16
CA VAL A 32 -10.17 -7.97 -8.25
C VAL A 32 -8.76 -8.18 -7.72
N HIS A 33 -8.24 -9.36 -7.80
CA HIS A 33 -6.87 -9.78 -7.49
C HIS A 33 -6.37 -9.89 -6.04
N GLY A 34 -7.11 -9.66 -5.05
CA GLY A 34 -6.69 -10.05 -3.71
C GLY A 34 -7.15 -11.48 -3.40
N ASN A 35 -6.35 -12.48 -3.64
CA ASN A 35 -6.63 -13.88 -3.34
C ASN A 35 -7.81 -14.50 -4.12
N VAL A 36 -7.49 -15.32 -5.10
CA VAL A 36 -8.35 -16.43 -5.53
C VAL A 36 -8.41 -17.45 -4.38
N THR A 37 -8.77 -16.98 -3.20
CA THR A 37 -9.03 -17.80 -2.05
C THR A 37 -10.50 -18.16 -2.07
N ALA A 38 -10.73 -19.42 -2.22
CA ALA A 38 -12.01 -20.11 -2.09
C ALA A 38 -13.17 -19.42 -2.82
N ARG A 39 -13.17 -19.60 -4.08
CA ARG A 39 -14.40 -19.55 -4.86
C ARG A 39 -15.51 -20.24 -4.08
N LYS A 40 -16.62 -19.49 -3.77
CA LYS A 40 -17.92 -20.11 -3.64
C LYS A 40 -18.01 -21.20 -4.71
N GLN A 41 -18.30 -22.44 -4.35
CA GLN A 41 -18.54 -23.47 -5.36
C GLN A 41 -19.49 -22.89 -6.39
N ARG A 42 -19.02 -22.82 -7.63
CA ARG A 42 -19.78 -22.33 -8.76
C ARG A 42 -21.09 -23.11 -8.78
N THR A 43 -22.20 -22.41 -8.66
CA THR A 43 -23.49 -23.02 -9.06
C THR A 43 -23.39 -23.29 -10.55
N ASP A 44 -23.86 -24.46 -11.02
CA ASP A 44 -23.71 -24.96 -12.39
C ASP A 44 -24.27 -24.01 -13.48
N ASN A 45 -24.84 -22.89 -13.12
CA ASN A 45 -25.45 -21.88 -13.97
C ASN A 45 -24.65 -20.60 -14.19
N GLU A 46 -23.43 -20.44 -13.62
CA GLU A 46 -22.59 -19.28 -13.93
C GLU A 46 -21.87 -19.47 -15.28
N GLU A 47 -22.13 -18.59 -16.22
CA GLU A 47 -21.49 -18.57 -17.52
C GLU A 47 -19.95 -18.49 -17.38
N TYR A 48 -19.22 -19.33 -18.10
CA TYR A 48 -17.76 -19.37 -18.05
C TYR A 48 -17.15 -18.10 -18.64
N THR A 49 -16.72 -17.19 -17.79
CA THR A 49 -16.00 -16.00 -18.22
C THR A 49 -14.55 -16.33 -18.55
N ARG A 50 -14.18 -16.25 -19.81
CA ARG A 50 -12.84 -16.57 -20.32
C ARG A 50 -11.87 -15.39 -20.19
N PHE A 51 -12.36 -14.20 -20.47
CA PHE A 51 -11.59 -12.96 -20.46
C PHE A 51 -12.28 -11.91 -19.59
N ARG A 52 -11.50 -11.19 -18.78
CA ARG A 52 -11.94 -10.03 -18.00
C ARG A 52 -10.94 -8.91 -18.16
N LEU A 53 -11.42 -7.70 -18.36
CA LEU A 53 -10.65 -6.47 -18.35
C LEU A 53 -11.33 -5.50 -17.40
N GLY A 54 -10.57 -4.90 -16.50
CA GLY A 54 -11.05 -3.96 -15.52
C GLY A 54 -9.93 -3.19 -14.88
N GLY A 55 -10.13 -2.78 -13.65
CA GLY A 55 -9.11 -2.08 -12.89
C GLY A 55 -9.70 -1.19 -11.83
N TYR A 56 -8.87 -0.35 -11.29
CA TYR A 56 -9.22 0.64 -10.28
C TYR A 56 -8.41 1.92 -10.46
N GLY A 57 -8.86 2.96 -9.80
CA GLY A 57 -8.14 4.23 -9.79
C GLY A 57 -8.68 5.18 -8.75
N GLU A 58 -7.91 6.19 -8.46
CA GLU A 58 -8.24 7.22 -7.49
C GLU A 58 -7.74 8.59 -7.93
N ALA A 59 -8.51 9.63 -7.58
CA ALA A 59 -8.13 11.02 -7.72
C ALA A 59 -8.30 11.70 -6.37
N VAL A 60 -7.31 12.49 -5.93
CA VAL A 60 -7.28 13.10 -4.60
C VAL A 60 -6.90 14.56 -4.71
N ALA A 61 -7.67 15.42 -4.01
CA ALA A 61 -7.32 16.81 -3.73
C ALA A 61 -7.03 16.95 -2.24
N SER A 62 -5.83 17.43 -1.89
CA SER A 62 -5.36 17.59 -0.52
C SER A 62 -5.04 19.04 -0.21
N PHE A 63 -5.44 19.48 0.98
CA PHE A 63 -5.24 20.83 1.52
C PHE A 63 -4.41 20.69 2.81
N LYS A 64 -3.11 20.93 2.70
CA LYS A 64 -2.12 20.62 3.73
C LYS A 64 -1.74 21.86 4.53
N ASP A 65 -1.68 21.71 5.84
CA ASP A 65 -1.13 22.68 6.80
C ASP A 65 -0.15 21.93 7.71
N TYR A 66 1.09 21.79 7.24
CA TYR A 66 2.11 20.96 7.89
C TYR A 66 3.02 21.73 8.83
N GLY A 67 2.83 23.03 8.96
CA GLY A 67 3.75 23.85 9.74
C GLY A 67 5.14 23.89 9.14
N ILE A 68 6.18 23.85 9.97
CA ILE A 68 7.57 23.81 9.50
C ILE A 68 7.89 22.40 8.98
N ASN A 69 8.54 22.31 7.82
CA ASN A 69 8.94 21.03 7.27
C ASN A 69 9.89 20.30 8.24
N ARG A 70 9.52 19.11 8.68
CA ARG A 70 10.26 18.33 9.69
C ARG A 70 11.66 17.88 9.25
N TYR A 71 11.95 17.86 7.96
CA TYR A 71 13.23 17.40 7.42
C TYR A 71 14.11 18.57 6.95
N TYR A 72 13.52 19.55 6.30
CA TYR A 72 14.26 20.65 5.66
C TYR A 72 14.23 21.95 6.47
N GLY A 73 13.40 22.03 7.51
CA GLY A 73 13.21 23.26 8.28
C GLY A 73 12.50 24.32 7.47
N ASN A 74 12.95 25.54 7.63
CA ASN A 74 12.40 26.72 7.00
C ASN A 74 13.48 27.48 6.20
N PRO A 75 13.88 26.99 5.02
CA PRO A 75 15.02 27.56 4.29
C PRO A 75 14.79 29.03 3.84
N ASN A 76 13.53 29.47 3.70
CA ASN A 76 13.18 30.77 3.15
C ASN A 76 12.50 31.73 4.13
N GLY A 77 12.61 31.48 5.45
CA GLY A 77 11.94 32.31 6.47
C GLY A 77 10.43 32.10 6.61
N ASN A 78 9.81 31.22 5.80
CA ASN A 78 8.41 30.83 5.95
C ASN A 78 8.25 29.93 7.17
N THR A 79 7.30 30.25 8.03
CA THR A 79 7.03 29.48 9.25
C THR A 79 6.10 28.32 9.05
N ARG A 80 5.51 28.15 7.88
CA ARG A 80 4.49 27.12 7.61
C ARG A 80 4.55 26.59 6.19
N ASP A 81 4.48 25.28 6.06
CA ASP A 81 4.35 24.57 4.78
C ASP A 81 2.86 24.35 4.48
N HIS A 82 2.28 25.30 3.76
CA HIS A 82 0.92 25.20 3.25
C HIS A 82 0.96 24.75 1.80
N ARG A 83 0.34 23.62 1.51
CA ARG A 83 0.25 23.12 0.14
C ARG A 83 -1.17 22.65 -0.18
N ASN A 84 -1.62 23.01 -1.38
CA ASN A 84 -2.83 22.43 -1.96
C ASN A 84 -2.37 21.62 -3.17
N THR A 85 -2.75 20.35 -3.22
CA THR A 85 -2.35 19.46 -4.31
C THR A 85 -3.58 18.77 -4.88
N ILE A 86 -3.52 18.46 -6.17
CA ILE A 86 -4.46 17.54 -6.82
C ILE A 86 -3.62 16.51 -7.56
N SER A 87 -4.00 15.24 -7.45
CA SER A 87 -3.23 14.15 -8.04
C SER A 87 -4.14 12.99 -8.44
N ILE A 88 -3.64 12.16 -9.34
CA ILE A 88 -4.12 10.80 -9.60
C ILE A 88 -3.04 9.87 -9.04
N PRO A 89 -3.14 9.47 -7.74
CA PRO A 89 -2.11 8.64 -7.14
C PRO A 89 -1.88 7.37 -7.93
N ARG A 90 -2.97 6.71 -8.35
CA ARG A 90 -2.88 5.45 -9.10
C ARG A 90 -4.04 5.29 -10.07
N PHE A 91 -3.74 4.70 -11.21
CA PHE A 91 -4.69 4.10 -12.13
C PHE A 91 -4.14 2.74 -12.55
N VAL A 92 -4.91 1.67 -12.37
CA VAL A 92 -4.48 0.30 -12.63
C VAL A 92 -5.42 -0.35 -13.64
N LEU A 93 -4.82 -0.98 -14.64
CA LEU A 93 -5.51 -1.86 -15.58
C LEU A 93 -5.24 -3.31 -15.20
N ALA A 94 -6.32 -4.05 -14.98
CA ALA A 94 -6.29 -5.45 -14.57
C ALA A 94 -6.89 -6.34 -15.67
N MET A 95 -6.22 -7.44 -15.98
CA MET A 95 -6.64 -8.40 -16.99
C MET A 95 -6.50 -9.83 -16.48
N ASP A 96 -7.55 -10.64 -16.71
CA ASP A 96 -7.48 -12.08 -16.56
C ASP A 96 -7.82 -12.78 -17.88
N TYR A 97 -7.05 -13.83 -18.21
CA TYR A 97 -7.36 -14.72 -19.30
C TYR A 97 -7.28 -16.19 -18.86
N LYS A 98 -8.36 -16.93 -19.03
CA LYS A 98 -8.42 -18.36 -18.73
C LYS A 98 -8.15 -19.18 -19.99
N PHE A 99 -6.95 -19.73 -20.12
CA PHE A 99 -6.65 -20.72 -21.17
C PHE A 99 -7.57 -21.92 -21.06
N THR A 100 -7.79 -22.36 -19.82
CA THR A 100 -8.78 -23.38 -19.42
C THR A 100 -9.39 -22.99 -18.06
N PRO A 101 -10.43 -23.67 -17.56
CA PRO A 101 -10.96 -23.41 -16.20
C PRO A 101 -9.90 -23.52 -15.07
N LYS A 102 -8.78 -24.16 -15.35
CA LYS A 102 -7.70 -24.43 -14.36
C LYS A 102 -6.40 -23.70 -14.63
N TRP A 103 -6.21 -23.08 -15.79
CA TRP A 103 -5.03 -22.30 -16.13
C TRP A 103 -5.44 -20.85 -16.39
N ILE A 104 -4.93 -19.93 -15.59
CA ILE A 104 -5.30 -18.52 -15.59
C ILE A 104 -4.03 -17.68 -15.69
N LEU A 105 -3.99 -16.79 -16.67
CA LEU A 105 -3.06 -15.67 -16.74
C LEU A 105 -3.74 -14.48 -16.07
N SER A 106 -3.01 -13.80 -15.18
CA SER A 106 -3.42 -12.52 -14.61
C SER A 106 -2.31 -11.49 -14.80
N ALA A 107 -2.68 -10.26 -15.14
CA ALA A 107 -1.76 -9.15 -15.27
C ALA A 107 -2.38 -7.86 -14.75
N GLU A 108 -1.55 -7.02 -14.13
CA GLU A 108 -1.89 -5.67 -13.69
C GLU A 108 -0.79 -4.70 -14.10
N ILE A 109 -1.20 -3.60 -14.72
CA ILE A 109 -0.32 -2.49 -15.09
C ILE A 109 -0.75 -1.28 -14.28
N GLU A 110 0.12 -0.81 -13.42
CA GLU A 110 -0.08 0.37 -12.59
C GLU A 110 0.52 1.61 -13.25
N PHE A 111 -0.24 2.70 -13.22
CA PHE A 111 0.18 4.03 -13.61
C PHE A 111 0.14 4.90 -12.34
N GLU A 112 1.29 5.18 -11.75
CA GLU A 112 1.40 6.08 -10.61
C GLU A 112 1.60 7.53 -11.07
N ALA A 113 0.98 8.47 -10.35
CA ALA A 113 1.15 9.92 -10.50
C ALA A 113 1.09 10.44 -11.97
N GLY A 114 0.22 9.83 -12.80
CA GLY A 114 0.05 10.19 -14.20
C GLY A 114 0.85 9.36 -15.21
N GLY A 115 1.72 8.46 -14.73
CA GLY A 115 2.18 7.31 -15.52
C GLY A 115 3.24 7.53 -16.57
N THR A 116 4.21 8.40 -16.38
CA THR A 116 5.27 8.61 -17.38
C THR A 116 6.67 8.11 -16.97
N GLY A 117 6.83 7.57 -15.77
CA GLY A 117 8.14 7.13 -15.27
C GLY A 117 9.09 8.28 -14.94
N SER A 118 10.25 7.98 -14.41
CA SER A 118 11.36 8.92 -14.32
C SER A 118 12.07 8.95 -15.68
N ALA A 119 12.09 10.11 -16.33
CA ALA A 119 12.95 10.34 -17.47
C ALA A 119 14.35 10.69 -16.95
N MET A 120 15.35 9.97 -17.43
CA MET A 120 16.74 10.37 -17.27
C MET A 120 17.09 11.20 -18.51
N GLU A 121 17.13 12.52 -18.38
CA GLU A 121 17.62 13.39 -19.43
C GLU A 121 19.13 13.58 -19.27
N LEU A 122 19.87 13.33 -20.34
CA LEU A 122 21.26 13.74 -20.50
C LEU A 122 21.25 15.15 -21.06
N GLU A 123 21.33 16.15 -20.19
CA GLU A 123 21.54 17.52 -20.66
C GLU A 123 23.02 17.78 -20.93
N ASN A 124 23.27 18.38 -22.09
CA ASN A 124 24.59 18.88 -22.46
C ASN A 124 24.69 20.29 -21.82
N SER A 125 25.35 20.39 -20.67
CA SER A 125 25.58 21.68 -20.04
C SER A 125 26.38 22.61 -20.93
N GLU A 126 26.23 23.92 -20.79
CA GLU A 126 26.93 24.98 -21.61
C GLU A 126 28.46 24.84 -21.59
N ASN A 127 29.03 24.03 -20.70
CA ASN A 127 30.46 23.76 -20.56
C ASN A 127 30.90 22.40 -21.12
N GLY A 128 30.02 21.65 -21.79
CA GLY A 128 30.34 20.34 -22.36
C GLY A 128 30.44 19.20 -21.36
N GLU A 129 30.00 19.39 -20.11
CA GLU A 129 29.80 18.33 -19.12
C GLU A 129 28.37 17.77 -19.27
N TYR A 130 28.25 16.43 -19.21
CA TYR A 130 26.95 15.78 -19.21
C TYR A 130 26.39 15.79 -17.80
N GLU A 131 25.30 16.52 -17.57
CA GLU A 131 24.52 16.41 -16.35
C GLU A 131 23.36 15.44 -16.55
N THR A 132 23.19 14.55 -15.58
CA THR A 132 22.07 13.63 -15.55
C THR A 132 21.01 14.20 -14.63
N GLU A 133 19.98 14.84 -15.18
CA GLU A 133 18.80 15.20 -14.43
C GLU A 133 17.81 14.05 -14.39
N MET A 134 17.39 13.67 -13.17
CA MET A 134 16.27 12.76 -12.98
C MET A 134 15.02 13.59 -12.72
N GLU A 135 14.20 13.79 -13.74
CA GLU A 135 12.85 14.27 -13.54
C GLU A 135 12.01 13.14 -12.86
N LYS A 136 11.52 13.42 -11.67
CA LYS A 136 10.54 12.57 -11.02
C LYS A 136 9.17 12.81 -11.64
N GLY A 137 8.88 12.09 -12.73
CA GLY A 137 7.53 11.92 -13.24
C GLY A 137 6.76 10.83 -12.49
N GLY A 138 5.62 10.45 -13.01
CA GLY A 138 4.91 9.25 -12.59
C GLY A 138 5.67 7.97 -12.99
N GLU A 139 5.15 6.83 -12.57
CA GLU A 139 5.71 5.52 -12.89
C GLU A 139 4.68 4.66 -13.65
N VAL A 140 5.16 3.85 -14.58
CA VAL A 140 4.38 2.75 -15.17
C VAL A 140 5.07 1.45 -14.80
N ALA A 141 4.42 0.65 -13.98
CA ALA A 141 4.96 -0.60 -13.47
C ALA A 141 4.07 -1.78 -13.82
N LEU A 142 4.69 -2.92 -14.09
CA LEU A 142 4.01 -4.20 -14.10
C LEU A 142 3.84 -4.66 -12.65
N GLU A 143 2.66 -4.38 -12.06
CA GLU A 143 2.39 -4.72 -10.66
C GLU A 143 2.19 -6.22 -10.47
N GLN A 144 1.53 -6.87 -11.43
CA GLN A 144 1.37 -8.32 -11.45
C GLN A 144 1.47 -8.88 -12.87
N PHE A 145 2.12 -10.03 -12.99
CA PHE A 145 2.10 -10.86 -14.19
C PHE A 145 2.41 -12.30 -13.80
N HIS A 146 1.38 -13.14 -13.74
CA HIS A 146 1.57 -14.51 -13.28
C HIS A 146 0.61 -15.49 -13.95
N ILE A 147 1.00 -16.75 -13.92
CA ILE A 147 0.16 -17.88 -14.34
C ILE A 147 -0.20 -18.70 -13.11
N THR A 148 -1.49 -18.94 -12.95
CA THR A 148 -2.05 -19.76 -11.87
C THR A 148 -2.53 -21.09 -12.41
N ARG A 149 -2.13 -22.19 -11.76
CA ARG A 149 -2.67 -23.54 -11.96
C ARG A 149 -3.55 -23.93 -10.79
N LEU A 150 -4.85 -24.06 -11.03
CA LEU A 150 -5.82 -24.61 -10.08
C LEU A 150 -5.79 -26.12 -10.14
N ILE A 151 -5.40 -26.77 -9.04
CA ILE A 151 -5.24 -28.23 -8.93
C ILE A 151 -6.35 -28.81 -8.03
N HIS A 152 -6.41 -28.30 -6.80
CA HIS A 152 -7.37 -28.72 -5.78
C HIS A 152 -7.70 -27.51 -4.88
N PRO A 153 -8.91 -27.41 -4.29
CA PRO A 153 -9.21 -26.29 -3.38
C PRO A 153 -8.18 -26.10 -2.26
N ALA A 154 -7.58 -27.19 -1.77
CA ALA A 154 -6.56 -27.13 -0.74
C ALA A 154 -5.13 -26.95 -1.26
N PHE A 155 -4.90 -26.96 -2.59
CA PHE A 155 -3.54 -26.83 -3.15
C PHE A 155 -3.56 -26.31 -4.59
N ASN A 156 -3.00 -25.15 -4.79
CA ASN A 156 -2.84 -24.51 -6.10
C ASN A 156 -1.43 -23.93 -6.20
N VAL A 157 -1.00 -23.62 -7.41
CA VAL A 157 0.32 -23.07 -7.68
C VAL A 157 0.17 -21.82 -8.56
N ARG A 158 0.95 -20.79 -8.24
CA ARG A 158 1.09 -19.58 -9.04
C ARG A 158 2.58 -19.31 -9.24
N ALA A 159 2.97 -18.86 -10.43
CA ALA A 159 4.34 -18.48 -10.74
C ALA A 159 4.36 -17.22 -11.63
N GLY A 160 5.32 -16.35 -11.36
CA GLY A 160 5.52 -15.08 -12.05
C GLY A 160 5.72 -13.93 -11.06
N HIS A 161 5.33 -12.73 -11.45
CA HIS A 161 5.39 -11.52 -10.64
C HIS A 161 4.05 -11.32 -9.90
N MET A 162 4.08 -11.22 -8.58
CA MET A 162 2.88 -11.28 -7.75
C MET A 162 3.02 -10.50 -6.45
N ILE A 163 1.89 -10.15 -5.85
CA ILE A 163 1.85 -9.47 -4.55
C ILE A 163 2.43 -10.37 -3.45
N VAL A 164 3.30 -9.79 -2.63
CA VAL A 164 3.84 -10.41 -1.42
C VAL A 164 2.84 -10.18 -0.28
N PRO A 165 2.14 -11.19 0.26
CA PRO A 165 1.01 -11.02 1.17
C PRO A 165 1.44 -10.74 2.62
N VAL A 166 2.24 -9.70 2.83
CA VAL A 166 2.69 -9.21 4.13
C VAL A 166 2.01 -7.88 4.43
N GLY A 167 1.34 -7.77 5.57
CA GLY A 167 0.53 -6.62 5.92
C GLY A 167 -0.92 -6.72 5.42
N LEU A 168 -1.77 -5.84 5.92
CA LEU A 168 -3.18 -5.74 5.54
C LEU A 168 -3.36 -4.87 4.29
N THR A 169 -2.76 -3.68 4.32
CA THR A 169 -2.90 -2.69 3.25
C THR A 169 -2.25 -3.18 1.97
N ASN A 170 -1.08 -3.80 2.08
CA ASN A 170 -0.40 -4.36 0.91
C ASN A 170 -1.18 -5.52 0.27
N ALA A 171 -1.77 -6.40 1.08
CA ALA A 171 -2.59 -7.51 0.58
C ALA A 171 -3.96 -7.07 0.05
N HIS A 172 -4.43 -5.86 0.41
CA HIS A 172 -5.74 -5.30 0.06
C HIS A 172 -5.61 -3.79 -0.23
N HIS A 173 -4.80 -3.46 -1.23
CA HIS A 173 -4.34 -2.10 -1.50
C HIS A 173 -5.29 -1.28 -2.38
N GLU A 174 -6.35 -1.89 -2.89
CA GLU A 174 -7.32 -1.20 -3.74
C GLU A 174 -8.07 -0.11 -2.96
N PRO A 175 -8.32 1.03 -3.58
CA PRO A 175 -8.78 2.23 -2.87
C PRO A 175 -10.17 2.12 -2.23
N ILE A 176 -10.94 1.11 -2.57
CA ILE A 176 -12.25 0.84 -1.95
C ILE A 176 -12.11 0.04 -0.64
N ASN A 177 -10.96 -0.58 -0.40
CA ASN A 177 -10.73 -1.45 0.75
C ASN A 177 -10.33 -0.70 2.03
N PHE A 178 -10.12 0.61 1.97
CA PHE A 178 -9.83 1.46 3.12
C PHE A 178 -10.69 2.73 3.08
N PHE A 179 -10.98 3.32 4.25
CA PHE A 179 -11.89 4.47 4.33
C PHE A 179 -11.22 5.79 3.96
N GLY A 180 -9.95 6.01 4.33
CA GLY A 180 -9.25 7.25 4.02
C GLY A 180 -9.16 7.55 2.53
N THR A 181 -8.94 8.80 2.16
CA THR A 181 -8.65 9.21 0.78
C THR A 181 -7.35 8.64 0.27
N VAL A 182 -6.42 8.34 1.20
CA VAL A 182 -5.14 7.66 0.95
C VAL A 182 -5.02 6.40 1.78
N ARG A 183 -4.14 5.48 1.34
CA ARG A 183 -3.80 4.25 2.06
C ARG A 183 -3.35 4.54 3.49
N PRO A 184 -3.54 3.62 4.46
CA PRO A 184 -2.91 3.70 5.77
C PRO A 184 -1.41 3.95 5.65
N GLU A 185 -0.95 5.02 6.29
CA GLU A 185 0.39 5.59 6.08
C GLU A 185 1.49 4.74 6.73
N GLY A 186 1.17 4.16 7.89
CA GLY A 186 2.18 3.47 8.70
C GLY A 186 2.71 2.21 8.05
N GLU A 187 1.84 1.36 7.50
CA GLU A 187 2.27 0.14 6.80
C GLU A 187 3.02 0.50 5.52
N THR A 188 2.50 1.44 4.72
CA THR A 188 3.09 1.85 3.46
C THR A 188 4.40 2.64 3.60
N THR A 189 4.69 3.13 4.81
CA THR A 189 5.98 3.76 5.11
C THR A 189 7.07 2.72 5.36
N ILE A 190 6.78 1.65 6.13
CA ILE A 190 7.81 0.71 6.57
C ILE A 190 7.95 -0.52 5.67
N LEU A 191 6.94 -0.84 4.87
CA LEU A 191 6.97 -1.90 3.87
C LEU A 191 6.93 -1.31 2.46
N PRO A 192 7.45 -2.02 1.45
CA PRO A 192 7.18 -1.66 0.05
C PRO A 192 5.67 -1.57 -0.20
N SER A 193 5.23 -0.59 -0.98
CA SER A 193 3.82 -0.39 -1.28
C SER A 193 3.65 0.06 -2.75
N THR A 194 3.00 -0.70 -3.59
CA THR A 194 2.54 -2.09 -3.36
C THR A 194 3.74 -3.04 -3.41
N TRP A 195 3.82 -4.01 -2.50
CA TRP A 195 4.92 -4.96 -2.49
C TRP A 195 4.61 -6.14 -3.40
N HIS A 196 5.32 -6.24 -4.49
CA HIS A 196 5.25 -7.34 -5.46
C HIS A 196 6.66 -7.80 -5.82
N GLU A 197 6.83 -9.09 -6.06
CA GLU A 197 8.11 -9.71 -6.37
C GLU A 197 7.90 -10.91 -7.32
N THR A 198 8.96 -11.27 -8.05
CA THR A 198 8.96 -12.44 -8.93
C THR A 198 9.27 -13.71 -8.16
N GLY A 199 8.47 -14.78 -8.38
CA GLY A 199 8.67 -16.03 -7.67
C GLY A 199 7.59 -17.08 -7.91
N ILE A 200 7.42 -17.96 -6.92
CA ILE A 200 6.42 -19.04 -6.91
C ILE A 200 5.62 -19.02 -5.61
N GLU A 201 4.34 -19.29 -5.73
CA GLU A 201 3.39 -19.37 -4.62
C GLU A 201 2.64 -20.69 -4.63
N PHE A 202 2.49 -21.26 -3.43
CA PHE A 202 1.60 -22.38 -3.12
C PHE A 202 0.49 -21.87 -2.21
N PHE A 203 -0.76 -22.12 -2.57
CA PHE A 203 -1.90 -21.60 -1.81
C PHE A 203 -3.11 -22.50 -1.87
N GLY A 204 -4.00 -22.33 -0.92
CA GLY A 204 -5.25 -23.07 -0.87
C GLY A 204 -6.10 -22.78 0.36
N THR A 205 -7.23 -23.48 0.45
CA THR A 205 -8.15 -23.43 1.59
C THR A 205 -8.19 -24.77 2.28
N LEU A 206 -8.02 -24.76 3.59
CA LEU A 206 -8.06 -25.93 4.46
C LEU A 206 -9.29 -25.86 5.37
N GLY A 207 -9.88 -27.01 5.68
CA GLY A 207 -11.02 -27.11 6.58
C GLY A 207 -12.36 -26.77 5.95
N LYS A 208 -13.40 -26.64 6.78
CA LYS A 208 -14.79 -26.35 6.39
C LYS A 208 -15.54 -25.66 7.54
N GLY A 209 -16.57 -24.86 7.20
CA GLY A 209 -17.40 -24.18 8.18
C GLY A 209 -16.59 -23.28 9.10
N TYR A 210 -16.77 -23.42 10.40
CA TYR A 210 -16.04 -22.62 11.39
C TYR A 210 -14.53 -22.91 11.45
N ALA A 211 -14.04 -23.99 10.87
CA ALA A 211 -12.62 -24.34 10.79
C ALA A 211 -12.06 -24.09 9.37
N THR A 212 -12.39 -22.97 8.75
CA THR A 212 -11.90 -22.58 7.42
C THR A 212 -10.69 -21.67 7.52
N PHE A 213 -9.60 -22.10 6.89
CA PHE A 213 -8.33 -21.37 6.84
C PHE A 213 -7.83 -21.28 5.40
N ASP A 214 -7.38 -20.11 4.98
CA ASP A 214 -6.59 -19.94 3.76
C ASP A 214 -5.13 -19.89 4.12
N TYR A 215 -4.27 -20.40 3.23
CA TYR A 215 -2.83 -20.28 3.39
C TYR A 215 -2.16 -19.90 2.08
N GLN A 216 -1.02 -19.20 2.22
CA GLN A 216 -0.13 -18.81 1.13
C GLN A 216 1.31 -19.04 1.59
N VAL A 217 2.11 -19.70 0.77
CA VAL A 217 3.55 -19.92 0.96
C VAL A 217 4.27 -19.48 -0.30
N LEU A 218 5.16 -18.50 -0.19
CA LEU A 218 5.88 -17.98 -1.34
C LEU A 218 7.38 -18.11 -1.17
N VAL A 219 8.05 -18.31 -2.29
CA VAL A 219 9.49 -18.10 -2.46
C VAL A 219 9.65 -17.08 -3.58
N VAL A 220 10.16 -15.92 -3.25
CA VAL A 220 10.23 -14.75 -4.14
C VAL A 220 11.63 -14.12 -4.13
N ALA A 221 11.91 -13.19 -5.03
CA ALA A 221 13.10 -12.35 -4.92
C ALA A 221 13.14 -11.69 -3.54
N GLY A 222 14.29 -11.71 -2.90
CA GLY A 222 14.47 -11.12 -1.58
C GLY A 222 14.78 -9.63 -1.68
N LEU A 223 14.42 -8.85 -0.67
CA LEU A 223 14.70 -7.43 -0.66
C LEU A 223 16.19 -7.13 -0.76
N ASN A 224 16.51 -6.00 -1.42
CA ASN A 224 17.87 -5.49 -1.61
C ASN A 224 18.20 -4.44 -0.55
N ALA A 225 19.23 -4.68 0.25
CA ALA A 225 19.63 -3.79 1.32
C ALA A 225 20.14 -2.41 0.86
N ASN A 226 20.48 -2.23 -0.42
CA ASN A 226 20.83 -0.92 -0.97
C ASN A 226 19.69 0.09 -0.84
N GLY A 227 18.44 -0.36 -0.93
CA GLY A 227 17.25 0.47 -0.82
C GLY A 227 16.78 0.77 0.62
N PHE A 228 17.50 0.30 1.65
CA PHE A 228 17.11 0.53 3.04
C PHE A 228 17.58 1.91 3.50
N ASP A 229 16.66 2.67 4.09
CA ASP A 229 16.95 4.03 4.53
C ASP A 229 16.37 4.35 5.92
N ARG A 230 16.63 5.58 6.39
CA ARG A 230 16.19 6.09 7.69
C ARG A 230 14.68 6.32 7.74
N ASN A 231 14.10 6.81 6.66
CA ASN A 231 12.74 7.35 6.67
C ASN A 231 11.69 6.27 6.39
N THR A 232 12.06 5.28 5.56
CA THR A 232 11.15 4.25 5.06
C THR A 232 11.59 2.83 5.44
N TRP A 233 12.62 2.70 6.27
CA TRP A 233 13.20 1.44 6.73
C TRP A 233 13.59 0.52 5.57
N ILE A 234 12.75 -0.45 5.17
CA ILE A 234 13.05 -1.42 4.11
C ILE A 234 12.25 -1.17 2.82
N ALA A 235 11.36 -0.17 2.82
CA ALA A 235 10.39 0.01 1.72
C ALA A 235 11.08 0.20 0.35
N GLY A 236 12.20 0.91 0.31
CA GLY A 236 12.98 1.10 -0.92
C GLY A 236 13.78 -0.11 -1.39
N GLY A 237 13.70 -1.24 -0.68
CA GLY A 237 14.44 -2.47 -1.04
C GLY A 237 13.71 -3.42 -1.98
N LYS A 238 12.49 -3.08 -2.44
CA LYS A 238 11.75 -3.83 -3.45
C LYS A 238 12.54 -3.92 -4.75
N GLN A 239 12.58 -5.09 -5.39
CA GLN A 239 13.35 -5.30 -6.62
C GLN A 239 12.50 -5.26 -7.90
N GLY A 240 11.25 -5.66 -7.87
CA GLY A 240 10.38 -5.82 -9.04
C GLY A 240 10.15 -4.59 -9.94
N LEU A 241 10.91 -3.51 -9.76
CA LEU A 241 10.96 -2.33 -10.63
C LEU A 241 12.21 -2.30 -11.52
N PHE A 242 13.12 -3.26 -11.39
CA PHE A 242 14.38 -3.33 -12.11
C PHE A 242 14.31 -4.35 -13.24
N GLU A 243 15.25 -4.26 -14.18
CA GLU A 243 15.35 -5.15 -15.32
C GLU A 243 15.59 -6.61 -14.89
N GLU A 244 16.39 -6.81 -13.85
CA GLU A 244 16.72 -8.12 -13.28
C GLU A 244 16.64 -8.07 -11.75
N ASP A 245 15.95 -9.05 -11.16
CA ASP A 245 15.89 -9.22 -9.71
C ASP A 245 17.04 -10.10 -9.22
N ASN A 246 17.78 -9.65 -8.21
CA ASN A 246 18.81 -10.45 -7.56
C ASN A 246 18.17 -11.55 -6.70
N PHE A 247 18.48 -12.80 -6.99
CA PHE A 247 17.94 -13.99 -6.33
C PHE A 247 18.98 -14.76 -5.49
N ASN A 248 20.06 -14.09 -5.07
CA ASN A 248 21.13 -14.72 -4.26
C ASN A 248 20.65 -15.08 -2.86
N SER A 249 19.66 -14.37 -2.34
CA SER A 249 19.03 -14.63 -1.05
C SER A 249 17.51 -14.45 -1.17
N PRO A 250 16.77 -15.52 -1.43
CA PRO A 250 15.32 -15.46 -1.59
C PRO A 250 14.60 -14.95 -0.36
N GLY A 251 13.43 -14.35 -0.59
CA GLY A 251 12.43 -14.07 0.41
C GLY A 251 11.48 -15.26 0.57
N TYR A 252 11.24 -15.69 1.80
CA TYR A 252 10.28 -16.72 2.15
C TYR A 252 9.10 -16.09 2.87
N VAL A 253 7.89 -16.38 2.41
CA VAL A 253 6.66 -15.80 2.94
C VAL A 253 5.71 -16.89 3.37
N LEU A 254 5.11 -16.72 4.53
CA LEU A 254 3.98 -17.52 5.01
C LEU A 254 2.85 -16.58 5.41
N ARG A 255 1.65 -16.83 4.92
CA ARG A 255 0.42 -16.18 5.39
C ARG A 255 -0.64 -17.23 5.69
N VAL A 256 -1.39 -17.00 6.77
CA VAL A 256 -2.56 -17.81 7.13
C VAL A 256 -3.68 -16.86 7.52
N ASP A 257 -4.88 -17.10 6.96
CA ASP A 257 -6.09 -16.34 7.24
C ASP A 257 -7.20 -17.26 7.75
N TYR A 258 -7.72 -16.99 8.92
CA TYR A 258 -8.94 -17.62 9.44
C TYR A 258 -10.16 -16.92 8.87
N ARG A 259 -11.12 -17.70 8.31
CA ARG A 259 -12.37 -17.20 7.72
C ARG A 259 -13.61 -18.01 8.14
N GLY A 260 -13.53 -18.71 9.25
CA GLY A 260 -14.62 -19.60 9.70
C GLY A 260 -15.88 -18.89 10.15
N VAL A 261 -15.80 -17.60 10.53
CA VAL A 261 -16.96 -16.80 10.95
C VAL A 261 -17.33 -15.83 9.81
N PRO A 262 -18.61 -15.82 9.35
CA PRO A 262 -19.05 -14.88 8.33
C PRO A 262 -18.72 -13.42 8.68
N GLY A 263 -18.15 -12.71 7.73
CA GLY A 263 -17.75 -11.32 7.90
C GLY A 263 -16.44 -11.10 8.69
N LEU A 264 -15.89 -12.14 9.33
CA LEU A 264 -14.63 -12.04 10.07
C LEU A 264 -13.48 -12.70 9.29
N ARG A 265 -12.38 -11.99 9.16
CA ARG A 265 -11.09 -12.50 8.72
C ARG A 265 -10.03 -12.11 9.75
N VAL A 266 -9.22 -13.07 10.18
CA VAL A 266 -8.06 -12.84 11.04
C VAL A 266 -6.85 -13.43 10.34
N GLY A 267 -5.90 -12.57 9.98
CA GLY A 267 -4.71 -12.93 9.21
C GLY A 267 -3.43 -12.79 10.01
N GLY A 268 -2.44 -13.59 9.65
CA GLY A 268 -1.08 -13.44 10.11
C GLY A 268 -0.10 -13.78 9.00
N SER A 269 0.98 -13.01 8.89
CA SER A 269 2.05 -13.28 7.93
C SER A 269 3.42 -13.16 8.53
N PHE A 270 4.36 -13.88 7.92
CA PHE A 270 5.76 -13.88 8.25
C PHE A 270 6.59 -13.81 6.96
N TYR A 271 7.57 -12.90 6.94
CA TYR A 271 8.58 -12.79 5.88
C TYR A 271 9.97 -13.02 6.46
N TYR A 272 10.79 -13.76 5.73
CA TYR A 272 12.18 -14.00 6.06
C TYR A 272 13.08 -13.94 4.82
N CYS A 273 14.13 -13.12 4.90
CA CYS A 273 15.23 -13.14 3.94
C CYS A 273 16.54 -13.31 4.72
N ALA A 274 17.30 -14.34 4.38
CA ALA A 274 18.50 -14.73 5.14
C ALA A 274 19.64 -13.71 4.98
N ASN A 275 19.68 -12.98 3.86
CA ASN A 275 20.76 -12.04 3.58
C ASN A 275 20.35 -10.97 2.55
N THR A 276 19.70 -9.91 3.00
CA THR A 276 19.31 -8.79 2.10
C THR A 276 20.54 -8.07 1.51
N ALA A 277 21.69 -8.10 2.17
CA ALA A 277 22.94 -7.59 1.64
C ALA A 277 23.50 -8.42 0.46
N GLY A 278 23.13 -9.71 0.40
CA GLY A 278 23.51 -10.58 -0.71
C GLY A 278 22.77 -10.31 -2.01
N ASN A 279 21.67 -9.55 -1.95
CA ASN A 279 20.89 -9.11 -3.11
C ASN A 279 21.31 -7.70 -3.61
N SER A 280 22.46 -7.20 -3.17
CA SER A 280 22.99 -5.91 -3.65
C SER A 280 23.33 -5.95 -5.14
N ASP A 281 22.99 -4.87 -5.87
CA ASP A 281 23.37 -4.69 -7.29
C ASP A 281 24.87 -4.48 -7.49
N LYS A 282 25.58 -4.21 -6.38
CA LYS A 282 27.04 -3.99 -6.40
C LYS A 282 27.72 -5.18 -5.75
N PRO A 283 28.42 -6.04 -6.54
CA PRO A 283 29.20 -7.16 -6.00
C PRO A 283 30.14 -6.68 -4.89
N ASN A 284 30.22 -7.45 -3.78
CA ASN A 284 31.09 -7.17 -2.64
C ASN A 284 30.86 -5.83 -1.89
N PHE A 285 29.81 -5.08 -2.21
CA PHE A 285 29.54 -3.79 -1.55
C PHE A 285 29.43 -3.94 -0.01
N TYR A 286 28.83 -5.03 0.45
CA TYR A 286 28.69 -5.35 1.86
C TYR A 286 29.77 -6.32 2.39
N GLU A 287 30.88 -6.50 1.65
CA GLU A 287 32.07 -7.25 2.10
C GLU A 287 31.75 -8.64 2.66
N GLY A 288 30.78 -9.33 2.07
CA GLY A 288 30.33 -10.67 2.49
C GLY A 288 29.53 -10.70 3.81
N GLN A 289 29.26 -9.56 4.43
CA GLN A 289 28.43 -9.49 5.64
C GLN A 289 26.96 -9.79 5.32
N LYS A 290 26.29 -10.44 6.26
CA LYS A 290 24.88 -10.81 6.12
C LYS A 290 23.99 -9.83 6.86
N ALA A 291 22.82 -9.53 6.27
CA ALA A 291 21.78 -8.71 6.89
C ALA A 291 20.43 -9.47 6.87
N PRO A 292 20.24 -10.42 7.79
CA PRO A 292 18.97 -11.12 7.93
C PRO A 292 17.83 -10.18 8.28
N LEU A 293 16.70 -10.36 7.57
CA LEU A 293 15.48 -9.61 7.76
C LEU A 293 14.33 -10.54 8.14
N ARG A 294 13.55 -10.14 9.16
CA ARG A 294 12.33 -10.81 9.60
C ARG A 294 11.23 -9.79 9.76
N ILE A 295 10.03 -10.11 9.22
CA ILE A 295 8.85 -9.26 9.36
C ILE A 295 7.70 -10.15 9.84
N TYR A 296 6.97 -9.66 10.81
CA TYR A 296 5.78 -10.27 11.37
C TYR A 296 4.62 -9.30 11.17
N SER A 297 3.50 -9.81 10.70
CA SER A 297 2.27 -9.03 10.56
C SER A 297 1.09 -9.80 11.11
N GLY A 298 0.18 -9.08 11.73
CA GLY A 298 -1.12 -9.59 12.14
C GLY A 298 -2.21 -8.62 11.72
N ASP A 299 -3.34 -9.12 11.25
CA ASP A 299 -4.45 -8.28 10.81
C ASP A 299 -5.81 -8.89 11.12
N LEU A 300 -6.81 -8.00 11.18
CA LEU A 300 -8.21 -8.33 11.41
C LEU A 300 -9.07 -7.49 10.49
N GLN A 301 -10.04 -8.13 9.86
CA GLN A 301 -11.10 -7.48 9.11
C GLN A 301 -12.45 -8.04 9.60
N TYR A 302 -13.38 -7.14 9.87
CA TYR A 302 -14.76 -7.49 10.20
C TYR A 302 -15.71 -6.64 9.40
N LYS A 303 -16.68 -7.27 8.74
CA LYS A 303 -17.71 -6.58 7.96
C LYS A 303 -19.04 -7.27 8.17
N ASN A 304 -20.03 -6.47 8.55
CA ASN A 304 -21.45 -6.83 8.49
C ASN A 304 -22.24 -5.68 7.87
N ASP A 305 -23.56 -5.77 7.89
CA ASP A 305 -24.42 -4.75 7.28
C ASP A 305 -24.28 -3.37 7.94
N TYR A 306 -23.90 -3.31 9.22
CA TYR A 306 -23.84 -2.08 10.01
C TYR A 306 -22.43 -1.51 10.13
N VAL A 307 -21.42 -2.36 10.25
CA VAL A 307 -20.06 -1.97 10.61
C VAL A 307 -19.04 -2.65 9.71
N THR A 308 -18.05 -1.87 9.30
CA THR A 308 -16.80 -2.38 8.73
C THR A 308 -15.66 -1.91 9.63
N ALA A 309 -14.86 -2.86 10.12
CA ALA A 309 -13.71 -2.58 10.97
C ALA A 309 -12.47 -3.32 10.44
N ARG A 310 -11.31 -2.68 10.52
CA ARG A 310 -10.01 -3.24 10.14
C ARG A 310 -8.97 -2.84 11.16
N ALA A 311 -8.03 -3.74 11.41
CA ALA A 311 -6.87 -3.46 12.23
C ALA A 311 -5.66 -4.25 11.72
N ASN A 312 -4.46 -3.70 11.88
CA ASN A 312 -3.23 -4.38 11.54
C ASN A 312 -2.09 -3.97 12.48
N VAL A 313 -1.10 -4.85 12.57
CA VAL A 313 0.17 -4.59 13.19
C VAL A 313 1.28 -5.20 12.33
N VAL A 314 2.37 -4.46 12.17
CA VAL A 314 3.59 -4.91 11.49
C VAL A 314 4.76 -4.63 12.41
N TYR A 315 5.60 -5.64 12.60
CA TYR A 315 6.85 -5.52 13.34
C TYR A 315 7.98 -6.14 12.53
N GLY A 316 9.06 -5.37 12.36
CA GLY A 316 10.21 -5.80 11.60
C GLY A 316 11.51 -5.82 12.40
N ASN A 317 12.41 -6.74 12.03
CA ASN A 317 13.76 -6.85 12.60
C ASN A 317 14.79 -7.07 11.50
N LEU A 318 15.72 -6.13 11.38
CA LEU A 318 16.88 -6.17 10.49
C LEU A 318 18.16 -6.35 11.33
N SER A 319 18.85 -7.45 11.15
CA SER A 319 20.15 -7.68 11.77
C SER A 319 21.26 -6.94 11.01
N ASN A 320 22.29 -6.52 11.71
CA ASN A 320 23.43 -5.76 11.15
C ASN A 320 23.03 -4.41 10.52
N SER A 321 21.98 -3.78 11.01
CA SER A 321 21.47 -2.51 10.49
C SER A 321 22.50 -1.37 10.58
N LYS A 322 23.36 -1.39 11.61
CA LYS A 322 24.47 -0.43 11.77
C LYS A 322 25.51 -0.60 10.66
N PHE A 323 25.84 -1.84 10.29
CA PHE A 323 26.76 -2.11 9.20
C PHE A 323 26.15 -1.69 7.85
N ILE A 324 24.88 -2.05 7.59
CA ILE A 324 24.16 -1.58 6.40
C ILE A 324 24.19 -0.05 6.30
N SER A 325 23.89 0.66 7.39
CA SER A 325 23.95 2.13 7.45
C SER A 325 25.33 2.67 7.07
N SER A 326 26.41 2.04 7.56
CA SER A 326 27.79 2.45 7.29
C SER A 326 28.19 2.29 5.82
N LYS A 327 27.52 1.40 5.11
CA LYS A 327 27.71 1.18 3.66
C LYS A 327 26.79 2.07 2.84
N ASN A 328 25.49 2.13 3.17
CA ASN A 328 24.51 2.90 2.40
C ASN A 328 24.85 4.39 2.31
N VAL A 329 25.44 4.98 3.36
CA VAL A 329 25.94 6.37 3.30
C VAL A 329 26.98 6.61 2.20
N ARG A 330 27.64 5.54 1.71
CA ARG A 330 28.68 5.57 0.66
C ARG A 330 28.15 5.23 -0.74
N LEU A 331 26.82 5.04 -0.90
CA LEU A 331 26.23 4.91 -2.22
C LEU A 331 26.53 6.15 -3.05
N SER A 332 26.68 5.98 -4.35
CA SER A 332 26.93 7.08 -5.29
C SER A 332 25.81 8.14 -5.24
N ASN A 333 26.11 9.37 -5.54
CA ASN A 333 25.11 10.41 -5.74
C ASN A 333 24.13 10.05 -6.88
N ASN A 334 24.61 9.33 -7.87
CA ASN A 334 23.83 8.85 -9.02
C ASN A 334 23.16 7.49 -8.75
N SER A 335 23.11 7.03 -7.50
CA SER A 335 22.38 5.82 -7.14
C SER A 335 20.89 6.11 -7.10
N SER A 336 20.08 5.22 -7.64
CA SER A 336 18.62 5.24 -7.48
C SER A 336 18.17 5.07 -6.03
N TYR A 337 19.08 4.66 -5.14
CA TYR A 337 18.81 4.42 -3.72
C TYR A 337 19.19 5.61 -2.85
N SER A 338 18.36 5.85 -1.83
CA SER A 338 18.59 6.86 -0.81
C SER A 338 19.86 6.55 0.03
N ARG A 339 20.61 7.59 0.39
CA ARG A 339 21.76 7.51 1.31
C ARG A 339 21.42 7.98 2.72
N VAL A 340 20.15 8.19 3.00
CA VAL A 340 19.69 8.72 4.27
C VAL A 340 19.76 7.63 5.35
N VAL A 341 20.66 7.79 6.28
CA VAL A 341 20.94 6.84 7.38
C VAL A 341 20.75 7.51 8.74
N PRO A 342 20.66 6.77 9.86
CA PRO A 342 20.83 5.33 10.01
C PRO A 342 19.56 4.53 9.71
N VAL A 343 19.73 3.35 9.14
CA VAL A 343 18.67 2.34 9.05
C VAL A 343 18.50 1.69 10.42
N ALA A 344 17.29 1.59 10.90
CA ALA A 344 17.03 1.01 12.22
C ALA A 344 17.07 -0.53 12.22
N LYS A 345 17.38 -1.09 13.40
CA LYS A 345 17.26 -2.54 13.65
C LYS A 345 15.81 -2.98 13.67
N ASN A 346 14.91 -2.19 14.26
CA ASN A 346 13.49 -2.51 14.36
C ASN A 346 12.64 -1.36 13.85
N ALA A 347 11.55 -1.73 13.19
CA ALA A 347 10.47 -0.85 12.79
C ALA A 347 9.14 -1.43 13.25
N VAL A 348 8.15 -0.57 13.46
CA VAL A 348 6.81 -0.95 13.91
C VAL A 348 5.76 -0.05 13.29
N SER A 349 4.62 -0.64 12.94
CA SER A 349 3.40 0.07 12.54
C SER A 349 2.20 -0.66 13.09
N TYR A 350 1.18 0.08 13.52
CA TYR A 350 -0.14 -0.47 13.79
C TYR A 350 -1.23 0.56 13.48
N ALA A 351 -2.36 0.05 13.02
CA ALA A 351 -3.51 0.87 12.67
C ALA A 351 -4.81 0.15 13.03
N GLY A 352 -5.86 0.94 13.23
CA GLY A 352 -7.21 0.46 13.38
C GLY A 352 -8.19 1.48 12.80
N GLU A 353 -9.14 1.01 11.99
CA GLU A 353 -10.20 1.85 11.44
C GLU A 353 -11.58 1.19 11.60
N VAL A 354 -12.58 2.01 11.76
CA VAL A 354 -13.98 1.59 11.86
C VAL A 354 -14.87 2.58 11.14
N GLY A 355 -15.79 2.04 10.33
CA GLY A 355 -16.84 2.81 9.67
C GLY A 355 -18.21 2.19 9.88
N VAL A 356 -19.24 3.01 9.92
CA VAL A 356 -20.61 2.63 10.21
C VAL A 356 -21.53 2.97 9.05
N ASN A 357 -22.30 1.99 8.56
CA ASN A 357 -23.22 2.17 7.45
C ASN A 357 -24.50 2.87 7.91
N LEU A 358 -24.65 4.14 7.58
CA LEU A 358 -25.84 4.92 7.97
C LEU A 358 -27.15 4.37 7.38
N ARG A 359 -27.13 3.84 6.14
CA ARG A 359 -28.33 3.24 5.54
C ARG A 359 -28.86 2.09 6.38
N SER A 360 -28.00 1.24 6.91
CA SER A 360 -28.40 0.11 7.76
C SER A 360 -28.97 0.56 9.10
N ILE A 361 -28.43 1.63 9.68
CA ILE A 361 -28.98 2.23 10.91
C ILE A 361 -30.40 2.75 10.68
N PHE A 362 -30.68 3.33 9.52
CA PHE A 362 -32.01 3.81 9.15
C PHE A 362 -32.89 2.72 8.49
N ASN A 363 -32.85 1.50 9.05
CA ASN A 363 -33.66 0.34 8.66
C ASN A 363 -33.56 -0.01 7.17
N HIS A 364 -32.35 0.09 6.60
CA HIS A 364 -32.07 -0.19 5.17
C HIS A 364 -32.95 0.62 4.19
N ASN A 365 -33.41 1.81 4.61
CA ASN A 365 -34.23 2.66 3.76
C ASN A 365 -33.51 3.01 2.45
N PRO A 366 -34.01 2.62 1.27
CA PRO A 366 -33.33 2.86 -0.01
C PRO A 366 -33.19 4.34 -0.39
N LYS A 367 -33.97 5.22 0.25
CA LYS A 367 -33.85 6.68 0.09
C LYS A 367 -32.63 7.26 0.81
N VAL A 368 -32.07 6.54 1.79
CA VAL A 368 -30.87 6.94 2.50
C VAL A 368 -29.63 6.51 1.66
N PRO A 369 -28.74 7.40 1.30
CA PRO A 369 -27.52 7.02 0.58
C PRO A 369 -26.63 6.12 1.43
N VAL A 370 -25.79 5.30 0.77
CA VAL A 370 -24.79 4.49 1.47
C VAL A 370 -23.64 5.39 1.86
N ILE A 371 -23.62 5.81 3.12
CA ILE A 371 -22.58 6.66 3.69
C ILE A 371 -21.99 5.96 4.90
N TYR A 372 -20.66 5.97 4.99
CA TYR A 372 -19.89 5.50 6.13
C TYR A 372 -19.14 6.67 6.77
N PRO A 373 -19.60 7.27 7.86
CA PRO A 373 -18.71 7.96 8.78
C PRO A 373 -17.69 6.96 9.32
N PHE A 374 -16.45 7.39 9.41
CA PHE A 374 -15.35 6.54 9.88
C PHE A 374 -14.35 7.29 10.73
N ALA A 375 -13.59 6.53 11.51
CA ALA A 375 -12.41 6.99 12.20
C ALA A 375 -11.30 5.96 12.07
N ARG A 376 -10.04 6.43 11.99
CA ARG A 376 -8.82 5.61 11.93
C ARG A 376 -7.78 6.21 12.85
N TYR A 377 -7.10 5.34 13.60
CA TYR A 377 -5.90 5.67 14.32
C TYR A 377 -4.72 4.88 13.74
N GLU A 378 -3.58 5.55 13.58
CA GLU A 378 -2.33 4.92 13.16
C GLU A 378 -1.18 5.37 14.02
N TYR A 379 -0.24 4.46 14.23
CA TYR A 379 1.09 4.72 14.75
C TYR A 379 2.12 4.00 13.90
N TYR A 380 3.20 4.69 13.58
CA TYR A 380 4.34 4.06 12.94
C TYR A 380 5.65 4.70 13.36
N ASN A 381 6.69 3.88 13.33
CA ASN A 381 8.05 4.30 13.57
C ASN A 381 9.03 3.42 12.79
N PRO A 382 9.54 3.89 11.64
CA PRO A 382 10.57 3.18 10.88
C PRO A 382 11.89 3.07 11.63
N GLN A 383 12.04 3.83 12.73
CA GLN A 383 13.24 3.87 13.59
C GLN A 383 12.93 3.54 15.06
N GLU A 384 12.17 2.46 15.29
CA GLU A 384 11.74 2.09 16.64
C GLU A 384 12.93 1.77 17.57
N LYS A 385 13.93 1.07 17.03
CA LYS A 385 15.14 0.73 17.79
C LYS A 385 16.34 0.59 16.85
N GLY A 386 17.44 1.25 17.20
CA GLY A 386 18.73 1.05 16.55
C GLY A 386 19.58 -0.05 17.19
N GLU A 387 20.71 -0.38 16.59
CA GLU A 387 21.78 -1.13 17.24
C GLU A 387 22.57 -0.23 18.22
N ALA A 388 23.39 -0.85 19.08
CA ALA A 388 24.18 -0.10 20.06
C ALA A 388 25.03 1.00 19.41
N GLY A 389 24.89 2.22 19.91
CA GLY A 389 25.59 3.42 19.42
C GLY A 389 24.96 4.06 18.18
N GLN A 390 23.74 3.65 17.75
CA GLN A 390 22.95 4.38 16.78
C GLN A 390 21.94 5.30 17.48
N THR A 391 21.84 6.54 17.01
CA THR A 391 20.79 7.49 17.45
C THR A 391 19.66 7.47 16.43
N MET A 392 18.45 7.28 16.92
CA MET A 392 17.23 7.24 16.08
C MET A 392 16.64 8.64 15.96
N ASP A 393 16.06 8.93 14.79
CA ASP A 393 15.47 10.21 14.47
C ASP A 393 13.98 10.22 14.82
N LEU A 394 13.62 10.91 15.90
CA LEU A 394 12.25 10.99 16.38
C LEU A 394 11.30 11.71 15.41
N ARG A 395 11.81 12.40 14.37
CA ARG A 395 10.99 13.01 13.32
C ARG A 395 10.25 11.97 12.47
N ASN A 396 10.72 10.72 12.47
CA ASN A 396 10.10 9.60 11.75
C ASN A 396 9.02 8.88 12.56
N LYS A 397 8.95 9.12 13.86
CA LYS A 397 7.91 8.58 14.72
C LYS A 397 6.64 9.41 14.56
N VAL A 398 5.54 8.79 14.15
CA VAL A 398 4.26 9.46 13.90
C VAL A 398 3.13 8.70 14.57
N SER A 399 2.23 9.45 15.21
CA SER A 399 0.90 8.99 15.57
C SER A 399 -0.14 9.89 14.93
N MET A 400 -1.22 9.31 14.41
CA MET A 400 -2.19 10.08 13.64
C MET A 400 -3.63 9.61 13.85
N TRP A 401 -4.54 10.55 13.69
CA TRP A 401 -5.96 10.33 13.60
C TRP A 401 -6.47 10.76 12.24
N VAL A 402 -7.35 9.96 11.66
CA VAL A 402 -8.10 10.29 10.45
C VAL A 402 -9.57 10.10 10.75
N ALA A 403 -10.40 11.06 10.40
CA ALA A 403 -11.83 10.94 10.50
C ALA A 403 -12.51 11.54 9.28
N GLY A 404 -13.56 10.89 8.79
CA GLY A 404 -14.19 11.34 7.55
C GLY A 404 -15.46 10.60 7.18
N LEU A 405 -15.83 10.75 5.92
CA LEU A 405 -17.04 10.19 5.32
C LEU A 405 -16.72 9.54 3.98
N ASN A 406 -17.27 8.36 3.74
CA ASN A 406 -17.30 7.71 2.45
C ASN A 406 -18.74 7.61 1.95
N TRP A 407 -19.00 8.20 0.80
CA TRP A 407 -20.28 8.08 0.11
C TRP A 407 -20.14 7.17 -1.11
N PHE A 408 -20.79 6.02 -1.07
CA PHE A 408 -20.87 5.10 -2.19
C PHE A 408 -21.98 5.56 -3.14
N ALA A 409 -21.60 6.32 -4.16
CA ALA A 409 -22.52 6.76 -5.22
C ALA A 409 -23.00 5.58 -6.05
N LEU A 410 -22.11 4.60 -6.29
CA LEU A 410 -22.38 3.29 -6.86
C LEU A 410 -21.66 2.24 -5.98
N PRO A 411 -21.99 0.96 -6.08
CA PRO A 411 -21.32 -0.09 -5.31
C PRO A 411 -19.80 -0.10 -5.45
N ASN A 412 -19.30 0.34 -6.58
CA ASN A 412 -17.90 0.32 -6.99
C ASN A 412 -17.32 1.73 -7.22
N LEU A 413 -18.06 2.78 -6.89
CA LEU A 413 -17.65 4.18 -6.99
C LEU A 413 -17.88 4.89 -5.66
N VAL A 414 -16.83 5.37 -5.03
CA VAL A 414 -16.88 6.03 -3.73
C VAL A 414 -16.28 7.43 -3.79
N VAL A 415 -17.00 8.38 -3.20
CA VAL A 415 -16.49 9.73 -2.90
C VAL A 415 -16.10 9.74 -1.44
N LYS A 416 -14.89 10.19 -1.15
CA LYS A 416 -14.30 10.20 0.18
C LYS A 416 -13.98 11.63 0.59
N ALA A 417 -14.13 11.94 1.86
CA ALA A 417 -13.62 13.17 2.45
C ALA A 417 -13.13 12.89 3.85
N ASP A 418 -11.92 13.31 4.17
CA ASP A 418 -11.37 13.12 5.51
C ASP A 418 -10.49 14.27 5.99
N TYR A 419 -10.31 14.30 7.29
CA TYR A 419 -9.37 15.17 7.97
C TYR A 419 -8.37 14.32 8.74
N THR A 420 -7.11 14.56 8.46
CA THR A 420 -5.97 13.88 9.08
C THR A 420 -5.21 14.85 9.98
N THR A 421 -4.86 14.40 11.18
CA THR A 421 -3.92 15.10 12.06
C THR A 421 -2.79 14.16 12.47
N ARG A 422 -1.55 14.55 12.19
CA ARG A 422 -0.34 13.79 12.53
C ARG A 422 0.41 14.47 13.65
N GLN A 423 0.83 13.71 14.64
CA GLN A 423 1.75 14.15 15.70
C GLN A 423 3.10 13.51 15.51
N ILE A 424 4.12 14.36 15.42
CA ILE A 424 5.51 13.96 15.22
C ILE A 424 6.18 13.71 16.55
N GLY A 425 7.05 12.73 16.64
CA GLY A 425 7.68 12.28 17.88
C GLY A 425 8.73 13.25 18.49
N THR A 426 8.96 14.41 17.86
CA THR A 426 9.80 15.47 18.42
C THR A 426 9.10 16.82 18.33
N GLY A 427 9.16 17.60 19.42
CA GLY A 427 8.68 18.98 19.44
C GLY A 427 9.70 20.00 18.92
N LYS A 428 10.90 19.57 18.49
CA LYS A 428 11.96 20.45 17.98
C LYS A 428 12.40 19.99 16.60
N VAL A 429 12.30 20.90 15.66
CA VAL A 429 12.79 20.72 14.30
C VAL A 429 13.86 21.76 14.04
N PHE A 430 15.08 21.34 13.70
CA PHE A 430 16.23 22.22 13.41
C PHE A 430 16.51 23.29 14.48
N GLY A 431 16.20 23.00 15.76
CA GLY A 431 16.41 23.95 16.87
C GLY A 431 15.45 25.15 16.91
N THR A 432 14.47 25.25 16.03
CA THR A 432 13.61 26.43 15.83
C THR A 432 12.32 26.45 16.65
N GLY A 433 12.16 25.60 17.64
CA GLY A 433 10.98 25.59 18.52
C GLY A 433 10.06 24.38 18.33
N PRO A 434 8.93 24.34 19.05
CA PRO A 434 8.06 23.18 19.02
C PRO A 434 7.38 23.04 17.67
N TYR A 435 7.52 21.86 17.08
CA TYR A 435 6.76 21.40 15.93
C TYR A 435 5.93 20.18 16.38
N THR A 436 4.63 20.26 16.30
CA THR A 436 3.79 19.28 16.95
C THR A 436 2.79 18.56 16.04
N SER A 437 2.40 19.16 14.94
CA SER A 437 1.36 18.54 14.10
C SER A 437 1.46 18.90 12.64
N GLU A 438 1.09 17.94 11.82
CA GLU A 438 0.80 18.11 10.39
C GLU A 438 -0.68 17.79 10.17
N ASN A 439 -1.41 18.75 9.60
CA ASN A 439 -2.85 18.62 9.39
C ASN A 439 -3.17 18.63 7.89
N GLU A 440 -4.20 17.88 7.51
CA GLU A 440 -4.59 17.75 6.11
C GLU A 440 -6.10 17.52 6.00
N PHE A 441 -6.75 18.25 5.11
CA PHE A 441 -8.10 17.93 4.66
C PHE A 441 -8.01 17.41 3.24
N SER A 442 -8.64 16.27 2.97
CA SER A 442 -8.59 15.65 1.64
C SER A 442 -9.98 15.30 1.14
N ILE A 443 -10.15 15.36 -0.18
CA ILE A 443 -11.32 14.86 -0.89
C ILE A 443 -10.82 13.93 -1.99
N GLY A 444 -11.43 12.75 -2.12
CA GLY A 444 -11.03 11.75 -3.11
C GLY A 444 -12.23 11.14 -3.82
N LEU A 445 -11.96 10.64 -5.00
CA LEU A 445 -12.85 9.78 -5.77
C LEU A 445 -12.12 8.50 -6.07
N ALA A 446 -12.75 7.34 -5.83
CA ALA A 446 -12.15 6.06 -6.14
C ALA A 446 -13.17 5.12 -6.81
N TYR A 447 -12.67 4.35 -7.76
CA TYR A 447 -13.43 3.36 -8.51
C TYR A 447 -12.67 2.03 -8.55
N ILE A 448 -13.42 0.90 -8.57
CA ILE A 448 -12.91 -0.44 -8.87
C ILE A 448 -13.96 -1.25 -9.62
N GLY A 449 -13.58 -2.01 -10.62
CA GLY A 449 -14.49 -2.93 -11.27
C GLY A 449 -14.02 -3.50 -12.60
N TRP A 450 -14.80 -4.44 -13.11
CA TRP A 450 -14.59 -5.01 -14.43
C TRP A 450 -15.39 -4.22 -15.46
N PHE A 451 -14.70 -3.66 -16.47
CA PHE A 451 -15.32 -2.93 -17.58
C PHE A 451 -15.89 -3.88 -18.62
N PHE A 452 -15.26 -5.04 -18.77
CA PHE A 452 -15.60 -6.03 -19.76
C PHE A 452 -15.41 -7.45 -19.24
N LYS A 453 -16.38 -8.33 -19.54
CA LYS A 453 -16.35 -9.78 -19.23
C LYS A 453 -16.89 -10.56 -20.42
N LYS A 454 -16.16 -11.57 -20.92
CA LYS A 454 -16.58 -12.42 -22.04
C LYS A 454 -16.14 -13.88 -21.84
#